data_cd5811050d3d8a22b6798eb78e5e62e4
#
_entry.id   cd5811050d3d8a22b6798eb78e5e62e4
#
_cell.length_a   1.000
_cell.length_b   1.000
_cell.length_c   1.000
_cell.angle_alpha   90.00
_cell.angle_beta   90.00
_cell.angle_gamma   90.00
#
_symmetry.space_group_name_H-M   'P 1'
#
loop_
_entity.id
_entity.type
_entity.pdbx_description
1 polymer ?
#
loop_
_entity_poly.entity_id
_entity_poly.type
_entity_poly.pdbx_seq_one_letter_code
_entity_poly.pdbx_strand_id
1 'polypeptide(L)'
;GNATGPLRWNHILNERLFSNTSLVLSNYDYEFGLGMGEDGIAVQSVIRDVNVKQDFSYYLNNDNTLKLGFNVIHHTLEPGNLDAGNNTGLSNREADQKYGFENAVYVQNQQQLTPKLNANYGLRVSHFSQVGSGTKYTFDNDGNLLTSEDFEAGERIADYLQWEPRLSLNYAVNEMSAL
;
A
#
# COMPACT_ATOMS: atom_id res chain seq x y z
N GLY A 1 -13.80 6.33 -11.74
CA GLY A 1 -14.20 6.96 -10.48
C GLY A 1 -13.27 6.59 -9.32
N ASN A 2 -13.38 7.29 -8.19
CA ASN A 2 -12.62 6.98 -6.97
C ASN A 2 -13.56 7.11 -5.76
N ALA A 3 -13.64 6.07 -4.93
CA ALA A 3 -14.41 6.04 -3.70
C ALA A 3 -13.54 5.49 -2.56
N THR A 4 -13.46 6.23 -1.45
CA THR A 4 -12.70 5.81 -0.27
C THR A 4 -13.54 6.04 0.98
N GLY A 5 -13.69 4.98 1.79
CA GLY A 5 -14.44 5.02 3.05
C GLY A 5 -13.53 4.68 4.24
N PRO A 6 -13.10 5.66 5.04
CA PRO A 6 -12.34 5.41 6.25
C PRO A 6 -13.26 5.19 7.46
N LEU A 7 -12.95 4.20 8.28
CA LEU A 7 -13.47 4.02 9.63
C LEU A 7 -12.29 4.09 10.61
N ARG A 8 -12.39 4.94 11.64
CA ARG A 8 -11.34 5.11 12.64
C ARG A 8 -11.91 4.99 14.04
N TRP A 9 -11.21 4.23 14.87
CA TRP A 9 -11.53 4.06 16.29
C TRP A 9 -10.30 4.39 17.13
N ASN A 10 -10.46 5.43 17.99
CA ASN A 10 -9.46 5.83 18.96
C ASN A 10 -9.85 5.28 20.34
N HIS A 11 -8.92 4.66 21.03
CA HIS A 11 -9.13 4.09 22.34
C HIS A 11 -8.01 4.48 23.30
N ILE A 12 -8.38 5.00 24.47
CA ILE A 12 -7.48 5.30 25.58
C ILE A 12 -7.44 4.05 26.47
N LEU A 13 -6.35 3.30 26.41
CA LEU A 13 -6.18 2.07 27.18
C LEU A 13 -5.84 2.39 28.65
N ASN A 14 -5.01 3.40 28.88
CA ASN A 14 -4.72 3.99 30.18
C ASN A 14 -4.10 5.40 30.01
N GLU A 15 -3.68 6.05 31.10
CA GLU A 15 -3.13 7.42 31.10
C GLU A 15 -1.90 7.61 30.18
N ARG A 16 -1.21 6.54 29.81
CA ARG A 16 0.03 6.58 29.01
C ARG A 16 -0.06 5.83 27.70
N LEU A 17 -1.10 5.02 27.47
CA LEU A 17 -1.21 4.17 26.30
C LEU A 17 -2.48 4.48 25.50
N PHE A 18 -2.28 4.90 24.28
CA PHE A 18 -3.33 5.20 23.30
C PHE A 18 -3.24 4.23 22.13
N SER A 19 -4.38 3.87 21.61
CA SER A 19 -4.55 2.98 20.46
C SER A 19 -5.40 3.68 19.40
N ASN A 20 -5.01 3.54 18.13
CA ASN A 20 -5.75 4.04 16.98
C ASN A 20 -5.85 2.92 15.95
N THR A 21 -7.07 2.43 15.74
CA THR A 21 -7.38 1.43 14.71
C THR A 21 -8.03 2.14 13.52
N SER A 22 -7.55 1.86 12.33
CA SER A 22 -8.13 2.39 11.09
C SER A 22 -8.43 1.25 10.12
N LEU A 23 -9.63 1.26 9.56
CA LEU A 23 -10.02 0.43 8.42
C LEU A 23 -10.33 1.39 7.27
N VAL A 24 -9.68 1.19 6.14
CA VAL A 24 -9.93 1.97 4.93
C VAL A 24 -10.28 1.03 3.79
N LEU A 25 -11.44 1.27 3.20
CA LEU A 25 -11.87 0.59 1.98
C LEU A 25 -11.76 1.59 0.84
N SER A 26 -11.06 1.23 -0.22
CA SER A 26 -10.96 2.07 -1.40
C SER A 26 -11.26 1.30 -2.68
N ASN A 27 -11.89 1.98 -3.62
CA ASN A 27 -12.13 1.52 -4.96
C ASN A 27 -11.71 2.62 -5.92
N TYR A 28 -10.78 2.32 -6.80
CA TYR A 28 -10.33 3.19 -7.87
C TYR A 28 -10.70 2.53 -9.20
N ASP A 29 -11.45 3.25 -10.02
CA ASP A 29 -11.94 2.80 -11.32
C ASP A 29 -11.46 3.80 -12.38
N TYR A 30 -10.74 3.31 -13.36
CA TYR A 30 -10.19 4.06 -14.48
C TYR A 30 -10.64 3.42 -15.79
N GLU A 31 -11.18 4.26 -16.69
CA GLU A 31 -11.56 3.88 -18.04
C GLU A 31 -10.91 4.84 -19.03
N PHE A 32 -10.31 4.28 -20.06
CA PHE A 32 -9.80 5.01 -21.20
C PHE A 32 -10.42 4.45 -22.47
N GLY A 33 -11.10 5.28 -23.24
CA GLY A 33 -11.75 4.89 -24.48
C GLY A 33 -11.34 5.76 -25.67
N LEU A 34 -11.32 5.16 -26.84
CA LEU A 34 -11.12 5.80 -28.14
C LEU A 34 -12.25 5.38 -29.07
N GLY A 35 -12.84 6.35 -29.79
CA GLY A 35 -13.99 6.10 -30.65
C GLY A 35 -15.32 6.08 -29.90
N MET A 36 -16.40 5.76 -30.58
CA MET A 36 -17.76 5.67 -30.00
C MET A 36 -18.53 4.49 -30.62
N GLY A 37 -19.35 3.84 -29.79
CA GLY A 37 -20.24 2.75 -30.23
C GLY A 37 -19.50 1.57 -30.82
N GLU A 38 -19.94 1.07 -31.97
CA GLU A 38 -19.38 -0.12 -32.59
C GLU A 38 -17.96 0.02 -33.13
N ASP A 39 -17.48 1.28 -33.30
CA ASP A 39 -16.10 1.62 -33.73
C ASP A 39 -15.22 1.97 -32.51
N GLY A 40 -15.73 1.88 -31.27
CA GLY A 40 -15.04 2.27 -30.06
C GLY A 40 -14.22 1.14 -29.47
N ILE A 41 -13.15 1.53 -28.75
CA ILE A 41 -12.33 0.65 -27.92
C ILE A 41 -12.24 1.29 -26.55
N ALA A 42 -12.51 0.52 -25.49
CA ALA A 42 -12.32 0.96 -24.12
C ALA A 42 -11.44 -0.02 -23.35
N VAL A 43 -10.60 0.51 -22.48
CA VAL A 43 -9.81 -0.25 -21.51
C VAL A 43 -10.21 0.20 -20.13
N GLN A 44 -10.73 -0.71 -19.34
CA GLN A 44 -11.13 -0.46 -17.95
C GLN A 44 -10.19 -1.18 -16.99
N SER A 45 -9.73 -0.45 -15.99
CA SER A 45 -8.91 -1.00 -14.89
C SER A 45 -9.53 -0.64 -13.55
N VAL A 46 -9.48 -1.59 -12.61
CA VAL A 46 -10.03 -1.39 -11.26
C VAL A 46 -9.00 -1.81 -10.22
N ILE A 47 -8.85 -1.01 -9.17
CA ILE A 47 -8.06 -1.33 -7.98
C ILE A 47 -8.97 -1.24 -6.77
N ARG A 48 -9.04 -2.30 -5.99
CA ARG A 48 -9.77 -2.35 -4.72
C ARG A 48 -8.80 -2.69 -3.60
N ASP A 49 -8.80 -1.84 -2.56
CA ASP A 49 -7.93 -2.04 -1.41
C ASP A 49 -8.75 -2.15 -0.13
N VAL A 50 -8.33 -3.08 0.70
CA VAL A 50 -8.75 -3.19 2.10
C VAL A 50 -7.52 -2.97 2.97
N ASN A 51 -7.48 -1.86 3.70
CA ASN A 51 -6.36 -1.48 4.55
C ASN A 51 -6.77 -1.51 6.03
N VAL A 52 -6.06 -2.29 6.82
CA VAL A 52 -6.17 -2.31 8.29
C VAL A 52 -4.87 -1.78 8.88
N LYS A 53 -4.98 -0.74 9.68
CA LYS A 53 -3.85 -0.12 10.37
C LYS A 53 -4.11 -0.03 11.86
N GLN A 54 -3.12 -0.40 12.66
CA GLN A 54 -3.12 -0.28 14.11
C GLN A 54 -1.90 0.49 14.56
N ASP A 55 -2.14 1.58 15.29
CA ASP A 55 -1.10 2.41 15.90
C ASP A 55 -1.26 2.40 17.42
N PHE A 56 -0.15 2.30 18.13
CA PHE A 56 -0.06 2.51 19.57
C PHE A 56 0.90 3.64 19.86
N SER A 57 0.51 4.52 20.78
CA SER A 57 1.37 5.57 21.31
C SER A 57 1.50 5.38 22.81
N TYR A 58 2.73 5.16 23.26
CA TYR A 58 3.05 4.98 24.67
C TYR A 58 3.93 6.13 25.17
N TYR A 59 3.39 6.91 26.09
CA TYR A 59 4.07 8.04 26.71
C TYR A 59 4.92 7.53 27.88
N LEU A 60 6.22 7.34 27.62
CA LEU A 60 7.18 6.90 28.63
C LEU A 60 7.32 7.96 29.73
N ASN A 61 7.46 9.22 29.33
CA ASN A 61 7.45 10.44 30.15
C ASN A 61 7.08 11.64 29.27
N ASN A 62 7.22 12.88 29.82
CA ASN A 62 6.87 14.11 29.09
C ASN A 62 7.73 14.35 27.84
N ASP A 63 8.96 13.85 27.84
CA ASP A 63 9.97 14.11 26.81
C ASP A 63 10.15 12.92 25.85
N ASN A 64 9.43 11.79 26.09
CA ASN A 64 9.69 10.56 25.35
C ASN A 64 8.40 9.79 25.06
N THR A 65 8.11 9.62 23.76
CA THR A 65 6.96 8.90 23.27
C THR A 65 7.39 7.78 22.33
N LEU A 66 7.05 6.55 22.68
CA LEU A 66 7.24 5.37 21.85
C LEU A 66 5.99 5.14 21.01
N LYS A 67 6.16 5.02 19.70
CA LYS A 67 5.11 4.65 18.75
C LYS A 67 5.43 3.31 18.13
N LEU A 68 4.46 2.43 18.06
CA LEU A 68 4.58 1.15 17.38
C LEU A 68 3.26 0.83 16.70
N GLY A 69 3.33 0.04 15.64
CA GLY A 69 2.12 -0.35 14.95
C GLY A 69 2.38 -1.30 13.79
N PHE A 70 1.28 -1.68 13.16
CA PHE A 70 1.31 -2.45 11.93
C PHE A 70 0.31 -1.90 10.91
N ASN A 71 0.55 -2.22 9.65
CA ASN A 71 -0.31 -1.91 8.54
C ASN A 71 -0.42 -3.15 7.64
N VAL A 72 -1.63 -3.51 7.25
CA VAL A 72 -1.89 -4.61 6.30
C VAL A 72 -2.83 -4.10 5.24
N ILE A 73 -2.42 -4.21 3.98
CA ILE A 73 -3.23 -3.86 2.83
C ILE A 73 -3.38 -5.10 1.96
N HIS A 74 -4.62 -5.44 1.66
CA HIS A 74 -4.96 -6.40 0.61
C HIS A 74 -5.37 -5.65 -0.64
N HIS A 75 -4.65 -5.89 -1.73
CA HIS A 75 -4.90 -5.34 -3.04
C HIS A 75 -5.61 -6.35 -3.93
N THR A 76 -6.65 -5.91 -4.63
CA THR A 76 -7.24 -6.62 -5.76
C THR A 76 -7.12 -5.72 -6.98
N LEU A 77 -6.41 -6.16 -8.01
CA LEU A 77 -6.15 -5.42 -9.23
C LEU A 77 -6.78 -6.14 -10.42
N GLU A 78 -7.57 -5.41 -11.17
CA GLU A 78 -8.05 -5.78 -12.51
C GLU A 78 -7.27 -4.91 -13.51
N PRO A 79 -6.16 -5.43 -14.09
CA PRO A 79 -5.15 -4.58 -14.73
C PRO A 79 -5.56 -4.02 -16.09
N GLY A 80 -6.67 -4.47 -16.66
CA GLY A 80 -7.21 -3.89 -17.88
C GLY A 80 -8.06 -4.89 -18.66
N ASN A 81 -9.36 -4.63 -18.71
CA ASN A 81 -10.30 -5.34 -19.55
C ASN A 81 -10.48 -4.53 -20.85
N LEU A 82 -10.23 -5.17 -21.98
CA LEU A 82 -10.44 -4.56 -23.30
C LEU A 82 -11.85 -4.83 -23.76
N ASP A 83 -12.63 -3.78 -23.92
CA ASP A 83 -13.95 -3.82 -24.56
C ASP A 83 -13.84 -3.18 -25.96
N ALA A 84 -14.09 -3.98 -26.98
CA ALA A 84 -13.92 -3.61 -28.36
C ALA A 84 -15.28 -3.70 -29.10
N GLY A 85 -15.66 -2.60 -29.74
CA GLY A 85 -16.86 -2.58 -30.59
C GLY A 85 -16.75 -3.51 -31.81
N ASN A 86 -17.88 -3.94 -32.32
CA ASN A 86 -17.99 -4.98 -33.36
C ASN A 86 -17.25 -4.66 -34.67
N ASN A 87 -17.05 -3.40 -34.96
CA ASN A 87 -16.39 -2.95 -36.21
C ASN A 87 -14.87 -2.75 -36.06
N THR A 88 -14.32 -2.90 -34.86
CA THR A 88 -12.88 -2.64 -34.60
C THR A 88 -11.97 -3.74 -35.13
N GLY A 89 -12.50 -4.94 -35.38
CA GLY A 89 -11.72 -6.14 -35.74
C GLY A 89 -10.94 -6.72 -34.55
N LEU A 90 -11.16 -6.21 -33.34
CA LEU A 90 -10.59 -6.71 -32.10
C LEU A 90 -11.61 -7.56 -31.34
N SER A 91 -11.15 -8.44 -30.49
CA SER A 91 -11.99 -9.23 -29.58
C SER A 91 -11.85 -8.68 -28.17
N ASN A 92 -12.94 -8.74 -27.41
CA ASN A 92 -12.91 -8.44 -25.98
C ASN A 92 -11.91 -9.35 -25.29
N ARG A 93 -11.13 -8.78 -24.37
CA ARG A 93 -10.18 -9.51 -23.53
C ARG A 93 -10.34 -9.06 -22.10
N GLU A 94 -10.45 -10.04 -21.22
CA GLU A 94 -10.40 -9.84 -19.79
C GLU A 94 -9.01 -10.24 -19.30
N ALA A 95 -8.38 -9.38 -18.54
CA ALA A 95 -7.13 -9.70 -17.88
C ALA A 95 -7.42 -10.33 -16.53
N ASP A 96 -6.65 -11.37 -16.17
CA ASP A 96 -6.79 -12.05 -14.89
C ASP A 96 -6.58 -11.08 -13.72
N GLN A 97 -7.43 -11.20 -12.72
CA GLN A 97 -7.28 -10.46 -11.47
C GLN A 97 -5.96 -10.82 -10.80
N LYS A 98 -5.31 -9.81 -10.23
CA LYS A 98 -4.08 -9.98 -9.46
C LYS A 98 -4.30 -9.58 -8.02
N TYR A 99 -3.69 -10.32 -7.12
CA TYR A 99 -3.82 -10.12 -5.69
C TYR A 99 -2.45 -9.84 -5.07
N GLY A 100 -2.44 -8.96 -4.09
CA GLY A 100 -1.22 -8.64 -3.35
C GLY A 100 -1.51 -8.29 -1.92
N PHE A 101 -0.51 -8.52 -1.06
CA PHE A 101 -0.50 -8.06 0.31
C PHE A 101 0.68 -7.13 0.53
N GLU A 102 0.42 -5.96 1.10
CA GLU A 102 1.45 -5.11 1.67
C GLU A 102 1.30 -5.15 3.19
N ASN A 103 2.35 -5.61 3.86
CA ASN A 103 2.40 -5.70 5.31
C ASN A 103 3.54 -4.83 5.82
N ALA A 104 3.34 -4.14 6.92
CA ALA A 104 4.41 -3.42 7.57
C ALA A 104 4.25 -3.46 9.08
N VAL A 105 5.38 -3.53 9.77
CA VAL A 105 5.47 -3.29 11.22
C VAL A 105 6.49 -2.19 11.46
N TYR A 106 6.29 -1.39 12.48
CA TYR A 106 7.22 -0.33 12.81
C TYR A 106 7.27 -0.05 14.30
N VAL A 107 8.42 0.46 14.71
CA VAL A 107 8.67 1.06 16.02
C VAL A 107 9.41 2.38 15.81
N GLN A 108 9.01 3.41 16.53
CA GLN A 108 9.55 4.76 16.42
C GLN A 108 9.56 5.42 17.78
N ASN A 109 10.65 6.08 18.13
CA ASN A 109 10.75 6.88 19.34
C ASN A 109 10.85 8.35 19.00
N GLN A 110 10.01 9.17 19.63
CA GLN A 110 10.06 10.63 19.60
C GLN A 110 10.59 11.09 20.95
N GLN A 111 11.75 11.73 20.96
CA GLN A 111 12.43 12.11 22.19
C GLN A 111 12.91 13.55 22.13
N GLN A 112 12.59 14.32 23.17
CA GLN A 112 13.20 15.62 23.42
C GLN A 112 14.52 15.39 24.19
N LEU A 113 15.64 15.48 23.47
CA LEU A 113 16.97 15.26 24.05
C LEU A 113 17.43 16.45 24.91
N THR A 114 17.05 17.65 24.47
CA THR A 114 17.28 18.91 25.21
C THR A 114 16.10 19.86 24.94
N PRO A 115 15.96 20.98 25.67
CA PRO A 115 14.91 21.97 25.37
C PRO A 115 14.90 22.49 23.92
N LYS A 116 16.01 22.34 23.20
CA LYS A 116 16.18 22.80 21.81
C LYS A 116 16.35 21.68 20.79
N LEU A 117 16.56 20.42 21.22
CA LEU A 117 16.87 19.32 20.33
C LEU A 117 15.86 18.19 20.49
N ASN A 118 15.10 17.91 19.45
CA ASN A 118 14.22 16.77 19.33
C ASN A 118 14.80 15.75 18.36
N ALA A 119 14.76 14.49 18.72
CA ALA A 119 15.12 13.36 17.89
C ALA A 119 13.89 12.49 17.64
N ASN A 120 13.75 12.04 16.40
CA ASN A 120 12.74 11.07 16.02
C ASN A 120 13.46 9.96 15.25
N TYR A 121 13.47 8.75 15.78
CA TYR A 121 14.19 7.62 15.21
C TYR A 121 13.37 6.33 15.32
N GLY A 122 13.57 5.45 14.36
CA GLY A 122 12.80 4.22 14.32
C GLY A 122 13.21 3.31 13.19
N LEU A 123 12.49 2.20 13.15
CA LEU A 123 12.64 1.18 12.12
C LEU A 123 11.25 0.74 11.66
N ARG A 124 11.06 0.67 10.35
CA ARG A 124 9.94 0.01 9.72
C ARG A 124 10.46 -1.17 8.92
N VAL A 125 9.74 -2.27 8.95
CA VAL A 125 9.95 -3.42 8.08
C VAL A 125 8.70 -3.56 7.24
N SER A 126 8.87 -3.51 5.92
CA SER A 126 7.79 -3.66 4.95
C SER A 126 7.98 -4.95 4.17
N HIS A 127 6.89 -5.64 3.92
CA HIS A 127 6.84 -6.88 3.18
C HIS A 127 5.72 -6.79 2.15
N PHE A 128 6.05 -6.97 0.87
CA PHE A 128 5.09 -7.10 -0.21
C PHE A 128 5.09 -8.52 -0.73
N SER A 129 3.91 -9.09 -0.94
CA SER A 129 3.73 -10.42 -1.53
C SER A 129 2.66 -10.37 -2.59
N GLN A 130 3.01 -10.75 -3.82
CA GLN A 130 2.04 -11.04 -4.85
C GLN A 130 1.61 -12.50 -4.71
N VAL A 131 0.29 -12.75 -4.73
CA VAL A 131 -0.28 -14.09 -4.58
C VAL A 131 -1.14 -14.47 -5.79
N GLY A 132 -1.21 -15.77 -6.07
CA GLY A 132 -2.07 -16.36 -7.09
C GLY A 132 -3.56 -16.36 -6.65
N SER A 133 -4.45 -16.76 -7.52
CA SER A 133 -4.24 -17.51 -8.78
C SER A 133 -3.64 -16.63 -9.88
N GLY A 134 -2.82 -17.24 -10.73
CA GLY A 134 -2.28 -16.58 -11.91
C GLY A 134 -1.07 -17.29 -12.48
N THR A 135 -0.65 -16.89 -13.66
CA THR A 135 0.53 -17.43 -14.35
C THR A 135 1.66 -16.41 -14.33
N LYS A 136 2.86 -16.84 -13.95
CA LYS A 136 4.09 -16.08 -14.06
C LYS A 136 4.82 -16.45 -15.33
N TYR A 137 5.07 -15.45 -16.18
CA TYR A 137 5.82 -15.60 -17.40
C TYR A 137 7.24 -15.04 -17.22
N THR A 138 8.23 -15.77 -17.69
CA THR A 138 9.63 -15.29 -17.74
C THR A 138 10.05 -15.18 -19.19
N PHE A 139 10.67 -14.07 -19.55
CA PHE A 139 11.10 -13.78 -20.92
C PHE A 139 12.62 -13.63 -20.97
N ASP A 140 13.21 -13.95 -22.13
CA ASP A 140 14.61 -13.64 -22.43
C ASP A 140 14.81 -12.14 -22.77
N ASN A 141 16.07 -11.74 -23.05
CA ASN A 141 16.39 -10.36 -23.41
C ASN A 141 15.81 -9.92 -24.76
N ASP A 142 15.43 -10.86 -25.60
CA ASP A 142 14.84 -10.64 -26.92
C ASP A 142 13.28 -10.64 -26.88
N GLY A 143 12.69 -10.89 -25.69
CA GLY A 143 11.25 -10.91 -25.48
C GLY A 143 10.59 -12.26 -25.77
N ASN A 144 11.33 -13.33 -25.98
CA ASN A 144 10.76 -14.66 -26.16
C ASN A 144 10.41 -15.29 -24.81
N LEU A 145 9.29 -16.01 -24.76
CA LEU A 145 8.84 -16.72 -23.57
C LEU A 145 9.83 -17.87 -23.23
N LEU A 146 10.42 -17.80 -22.04
CA LEU A 146 11.29 -18.86 -21.51
C LEU A 146 10.51 -19.88 -20.69
N THR A 147 9.72 -19.41 -19.73
CA THR A 147 8.93 -20.28 -18.84
C THR A 147 7.58 -19.67 -18.54
N SER A 148 6.60 -20.54 -18.29
CA SER A 148 5.34 -20.18 -17.66
C SER A 148 5.13 -21.10 -16.45
N GLU A 149 4.76 -20.53 -15.33
CA GLU A 149 4.52 -21.21 -14.07
C GLU A 149 3.15 -20.79 -13.52
N ASP A 150 2.26 -21.76 -13.32
CA ASP A 150 0.93 -21.52 -12.80
C ASP A 150 0.92 -21.61 -11.28
N PHE A 151 0.23 -20.68 -10.63
CA PHE A 151 0.08 -20.58 -9.19
C PHE A 151 -1.38 -20.72 -8.81
N GLU A 152 -1.66 -21.53 -7.80
CA GLU A 152 -3.00 -21.68 -7.23
C GLU A 152 -3.37 -20.48 -6.35
N ALA A 153 -4.65 -20.38 -5.97
CA ALA A 153 -5.13 -19.30 -5.13
C ALA A 153 -4.39 -19.26 -3.77
N GLY A 154 -3.79 -18.12 -3.46
CA GLY A 154 -3.01 -17.90 -2.23
C GLY A 154 -1.55 -18.36 -2.28
N GLU A 155 -1.08 -19.00 -3.34
CA GLU A 155 0.33 -19.31 -3.53
C GLU A 155 1.14 -18.04 -3.80
N ARG A 156 2.38 -18.00 -3.33
CA ARG A 156 3.27 -16.84 -3.51
C ARG A 156 3.91 -16.86 -4.89
N ILE A 157 3.68 -15.78 -5.64
CA ILE A 157 4.28 -15.56 -6.97
C ILE A 157 5.56 -14.75 -6.85
N ALA A 158 5.56 -13.72 -6.00
CA ALA A 158 6.71 -12.86 -5.73
C ALA A 158 6.65 -12.34 -4.29
N ASP A 159 7.82 -12.08 -3.72
CA ASP A 159 7.99 -11.73 -2.31
C ASP A 159 9.14 -10.73 -2.14
N TYR A 160 8.92 -9.64 -1.43
CA TYR A 160 9.90 -8.58 -1.22
C TYR A 160 9.86 -8.11 0.22
N LEU A 161 11.02 -8.10 0.87
CA LEU A 161 11.19 -7.60 2.23
C LEU A 161 12.14 -6.41 2.22
N GLN A 162 11.76 -5.33 2.89
CA GLN A 162 12.55 -4.11 2.98
C GLN A 162 12.66 -3.61 4.41
N TRP A 163 13.87 -3.19 4.79
CA TRP A 163 14.17 -2.53 6.04
C TRP A 163 14.29 -1.03 5.83
N GLU A 164 13.56 -0.24 6.62
CA GLU A 164 13.47 1.20 6.47
C GLU A 164 13.88 1.89 7.80
N PRO A 165 15.17 2.06 8.08
CA PRO A 165 15.60 2.87 9.21
C PRO A 165 15.27 4.34 8.96
N ARG A 166 14.84 5.04 10.03
CA ARG A 166 14.45 6.46 9.96
C ARG A 166 15.10 7.21 11.08
N LEU A 167 15.67 8.39 10.76
CA LEU A 167 16.22 9.33 11.71
C LEU A 167 15.87 10.74 11.26
N SER A 168 15.36 11.53 12.19
CA SER A 168 15.14 12.97 12.01
C SER A 168 15.58 13.68 13.27
N LEU A 169 16.34 14.74 13.11
CA LEU A 169 16.73 15.64 14.18
C LEU A 169 16.16 17.03 13.88
N ASN A 170 15.61 17.67 14.90
CA ASN A 170 15.10 19.02 14.82
C ASN A 170 15.73 19.86 15.92
N TYR A 171 16.46 20.89 15.52
CA TYR A 171 17.13 21.81 16.43
C TYR A 171 16.54 23.22 16.34
N ALA A 172 15.95 23.71 17.44
CA ALA A 172 15.42 25.05 17.55
C ALA A 172 16.58 26.05 17.78
N VAL A 173 16.90 26.82 16.76
CA VAL A 173 17.96 27.87 16.83
C VAL A 173 17.48 29.02 17.71
N ASN A 174 16.24 29.46 17.49
CA ASN A 174 15.54 30.49 18.27
C ASN A 174 14.01 30.23 18.21
N GLU A 175 13.21 31.12 18.80
CA GLU A 175 11.74 30.94 18.86
C GLU A 175 11.04 30.95 17.49
N MET A 176 11.71 31.47 16.44
CA MET A 176 11.12 31.58 15.08
C MET A 176 11.82 30.73 14.04
N SER A 177 12.90 30.00 14.37
CA SER A 177 13.70 29.25 13.40
C SER A 177 14.15 27.90 13.96
N ALA A 178 13.95 26.83 13.16
CA ALA A 178 14.42 25.48 13.43
C ALA A 178 15.15 24.90 12.21
N LEU A 179 16.09 23.99 12.44
CA LEU A 179 16.83 23.19 11.45
C LEU A 179 16.47 21.72 11.57
#